data_2d0fd6e8931da1fe1920d4c003cbf5f1
#
_entry.id   2d0fd6e8931da1fe1920d4c003cbf5f1
#
_cell.length_a   1.000
_cell.length_b   1.000
_cell.length_c   1.000
_cell.angle_alpha   90.00
_cell.angle_beta   90.00
_cell.angle_gamma   90.00
#
_symmetry.space_group_name_H-M   'P 1'
#
loop_
_entity.id
_entity.type
_entity.pdbx_description
1 polymer ?
#
loop_
_entity_poly.entity_id
_entity_poly.type
_entity_poly.pdbx_seq_one_letter_code
_entity_poly.pdbx_strand_id
1 'polypeptide(L)'
;MGDSELSNWGAERTLGALATLDETALPDDFLEVRTAEYRLIRYPKRLISPTLPAAQVVWSQTLRSLDIVFGEIASEVRGWELEEFHWWVTSTTRPLDTEQHLLARGGDVSDSYQVLARELGGEVSEVVVPDGVRVELVRDERSLRAAIFVETEGWGRAPSDEAAIGHRLTEALHDLETSAGFQFVAFIDGEPVSTGCCSIAGEVGRLYGAVTLPDSRLRGCYQAVLSSRLLQARDFGATIALTRGRPLTSGRILVKAGFTVYGLENCYRLSID
;
A
#
# COMPACT_ATOMS: atom_id res chain seq x y z
N MET A 1 4.75 -21.45 32.25
CA MET A 1 4.55 -20.01 32.46
C MET A 1 5.74 -19.34 31.80
N GLY A 2 5.63 -19.05 30.53
CA GLY A 2 6.61 -18.28 29.76
C GLY A 2 6.08 -16.88 29.67
N ASP A 3 6.78 -15.92 30.25
CA ASP A 3 6.55 -14.50 30.03
C ASP A 3 6.69 -14.26 28.52
N SER A 4 5.57 -13.99 27.84
CA SER A 4 5.60 -13.42 26.52
C SER A 4 6.17 -12.02 26.68
N GLU A 5 7.45 -11.84 26.36
CA GLU A 5 8.02 -10.51 26.14
C GLU A 5 7.12 -9.81 25.12
N LEU A 6 6.29 -8.89 25.60
CA LEU A 6 5.53 -7.98 24.77
C LEU A 6 6.56 -7.23 23.92
N SER A 7 6.54 -7.45 22.61
CA SER A 7 7.45 -6.76 21.70
C SER A 7 7.19 -5.27 21.80
N ASN A 8 8.12 -4.54 22.40
CA ASN A 8 7.99 -3.10 22.58
C ASN A 8 8.52 -2.41 21.31
N TRP A 9 7.64 -1.98 20.47
CA TRP A 9 7.94 -1.18 19.29
C TRP A 9 8.08 0.29 19.69
N GLY A 10 9.29 0.68 20.14
CA GLY A 10 9.59 2.10 20.36
C GLY A 10 9.50 2.91 19.05
N ALA A 11 9.34 4.23 19.19
CA ALA A 11 9.16 5.14 18.02
C ALA A 11 10.26 5.00 16.96
N GLU A 12 11.52 4.89 17.36
CA GLU A 12 12.66 4.75 16.45
C GLU A 12 12.59 3.46 15.62
N ARG A 13 12.30 2.31 16.26
CA ARG A 13 12.15 1.03 15.59
C ARG A 13 10.97 1.05 14.61
N THR A 14 9.85 1.65 15.03
CA THR A 14 8.67 1.82 14.18
C THR A 14 8.95 2.69 12.97
N LEU A 15 9.63 3.82 13.13
CA LEU A 15 10.04 4.70 12.04
C LEU A 15 11.01 3.99 11.08
N GLY A 16 11.96 3.21 11.61
CA GLY A 16 12.84 2.37 10.79
C GLY A 16 12.06 1.36 9.94
N ALA A 17 11.07 0.67 10.51
CA ALA A 17 10.23 -0.26 9.79
C ALA A 17 9.34 0.45 8.74
N LEU A 18 8.81 1.62 9.05
CA LEU A 18 8.03 2.44 8.10
C LEU A 18 8.87 2.89 6.89
N ALA A 19 10.15 3.20 7.10
CA ALA A 19 11.07 3.58 6.02
C ALA A 19 11.28 2.46 4.99
N THR A 20 11.02 1.19 5.35
CA THR A 20 11.14 0.03 4.43
C THR A 20 9.86 -0.30 3.68
N LEU A 21 8.78 0.47 3.85
CA LEU A 21 7.49 0.19 3.17
C LEU A 21 7.62 0.13 1.64
N ASP A 22 8.57 0.85 1.06
CA ASP A 22 8.78 0.94 -0.39
C ASP A 22 9.89 0.00 -0.90
N GLU A 23 10.48 -0.84 -0.06
CA GLU A 23 11.57 -1.76 -0.44
C GLU A 23 11.07 -3.10 -1.00
N THR A 24 9.79 -3.22 -1.30
CA THR A 24 9.21 -4.45 -1.86
C THR A 24 9.79 -4.74 -3.24
N ALA A 25 10.13 -6.00 -3.52
CA ALA A 25 10.46 -6.46 -4.85
C ALA A 25 9.27 -6.23 -5.80
N LEU A 26 9.58 -5.77 -7.01
CA LEU A 26 8.56 -5.52 -8.03
C LEU A 26 8.41 -6.76 -8.94
N PRO A 27 7.20 -7.07 -9.41
CA PRO A 27 6.99 -8.05 -10.47
C PRO A 27 7.76 -7.67 -11.76
N ASP A 28 8.06 -8.67 -12.59
CA ASP A 28 8.91 -8.54 -13.80
C ASP A 28 8.36 -7.57 -14.85
N ASP A 29 7.06 -7.27 -14.85
CA ASP A 29 6.43 -6.36 -15.81
C ASP A 29 6.49 -4.87 -15.40
N PHE A 30 7.14 -4.57 -14.27
CA PHE A 30 7.48 -3.21 -13.87
C PHE A 30 8.85 -2.81 -14.45
N LEU A 31 9.01 -1.55 -14.81
CA LEU A 31 10.33 -1.01 -15.09
C LEU A 31 10.80 -0.19 -13.89
N GLU A 32 12.04 -0.41 -13.50
CA GLU A 32 12.64 0.27 -12.36
C GLU A 32 13.97 0.92 -12.76
N VAL A 33 14.14 2.18 -12.39
CA VAL A 33 15.45 2.83 -12.33
C VAL A 33 15.79 3.02 -10.87
N ARG A 34 16.77 2.26 -10.40
CA ARG A 34 17.25 2.31 -9.01
C ARG A 34 18.70 2.77 -9.00
N THR A 35 18.92 3.90 -8.37
CA THR A 35 20.24 4.47 -8.13
C THR A 35 20.54 4.52 -6.62
N ALA A 36 21.70 5.04 -6.24
CA ALA A 36 22.00 5.32 -4.84
C ALA A 36 21.21 6.53 -4.30
N GLU A 37 20.52 7.30 -5.16
CA GLU A 37 19.89 8.57 -4.81
C GLU A 37 18.39 8.61 -5.02
N TYR A 38 17.84 7.76 -5.89
CA TYR A 38 16.40 7.68 -6.11
C TYR A 38 15.97 6.30 -6.63
N ARG A 39 14.68 6.03 -6.43
CA ARG A 39 13.98 4.88 -6.98
C ARG A 39 12.78 5.37 -7.78
N LEU A 40 12.85 5.23 -9.10
CA LEU A 40 11.81 5.59 -10.05
C LEU A 40 11.18 4.31 -10.61
N ILE A 41 9.85 4.22 -10.57
CA ILE A 41 9.08 3.05 -11.04
C ILE A 41 8.16 3.49 -12.18
N ARG A 42 8.16 2.73 -13.29
CA ARG A 42 7.11 2.76 -14.30
C ARG A 42 6.16 1.58 -14.07
N TYR A 43 4.90 1.89 -13.87
CA TYR A 43 3.84 0.91 -13.66
C TYR A 43 3.35 0.32 -14.98
N PRO A 44 3.02 -0.99 -15.04
CA PRO A 44 2.40 -1.59 -16.22
C PRO A 44 1.00 -1.01 -16.44
N LYS A 45 0.58 -0.90 -17.72
CA LYS A 45 -0.69 -0.26 -18.11
C LYS A 45 -1.91 -0.80 -17.34
N ARG A 46 -1.92 -2.10 -17.00
CA ARG A 46 -3.02 -2.73 -16.24
C ARG A 46 -3.24 -2.17 -14.84
N LEU A 47 -2.24 -1.52 -14.25
CA LEU A 47 -2.31 -0.94 -12.90
C LEU A 47 -2.59 0.56 -12.93
N ILE A 48 -2.38 1.24 -14.06
CA ILE A 48 -2.62 2.68 -14.18
C ILE A 48 -4.11 2.96 -13.96
N SER A 49 -4.39 3.94 -13.12
CA SER A 49 -5.74 4.34 -12.75
C SER A 49 -5.75 5.81 -12.36
N PRO A 50 -6.90 6.44 -12.15
CA PRO A 50 -6.95 7.80 -11.63
C PRO A 50 -6.19 8.02 -10.31
N THR A 51 -5.89 6.95 -9.57
CA THR A 51 -5.18 6.98 -8.29
C THR A 51 -3.77 6.41 -8.34
N LEU A 52 -3.34 5.84 -9.47
CA LEU A 52 -1.99 5.33 -9.67
C LEU A 52 -1.46 5.80 -11.03
N PRO A 53 -0.54 6.77 -11.05
CA PRO A 53 0.05 7.30 -12.29
C PRO A 53 0.96 6.29 -12.97
N ALA A 54 1.35 6.60 -14.23
CA ALA A 54 2.22 5.73 -15.01
C ALA A 54 3.65 5.63 -14.46
N ALA A 55 4.16 6.68 -13.82
CA ALA A 55 5.51 6.69 -13.25
C ALA A 55 5.54 7.42 -11.90
N GLN A 56 6.35 6.88 -10.96
CA GLN A 56 6.55 7.50 -9.65
C GLN A 56 7.99 7.39 -9.17
N VAL A 57 8.52 8.48 -8.61
CA VAL A 57 9.66 8.45 -7.69
C VAL A 57 9.11 8.08 -6.32
N VAL A 58 9.40 6.87 -5.86
CA VAL A 58 8.88 6.35 -4.59
C VAL A 58 9.83 6.57 -3.42
N TRP A 59 11.10 6.84 -3.72
CA TRP A 59 12.14 7.12 -2.74
C TRP A 59 13.20 8.05 -3.34
N SER A 60 13.71 9.00 -2.56
CA SER A 60 14.83 9.86 -2.95
C SER A 60 15.64 10.35 -1.76
N GLN A 61 16.98 10.24 -1.89
CA GLN A 61 17.96 10.78 -0.96
C GLN A 61 19.20 11.22 -1.75
N THR A 62 19.40 12.51 -1.93
CA THR A 62 20.54 13.04 -2.69
C THR A 62 21.27 14.13 -1.92
N LEU A 63 22.56 14.23 -2.15
CA LEU A 63 23.41 15.35 -1.75
C LEU A 63 23.73 16.28 -2.93
N ARG A 64 23.34 15.90 -4.15
CA ARG A 64 23.49 16.72 -5.36
C ARG A 64 22.37 17.75 -5.46
N SER A 65 22.52 18.70 -6.38
CA SER A 65 21.43 19.60 -6.73
C SER A 65 20.21 18.82 -7.19
N LEU A 66 19.04 19.15 -6.63
CA LEU A 66 17.75 18.58 -7.06
C LEU A 66 17.46 18.87 -8.53
N ASP A 67 17.98 19.96 -9.11
CA ASP A 67 17.83 20.25 -10.53
C ASP A 67 18.49 19.19 -11.41
N ILE A 68 19.66 18.71 -11.01
CA ILE A 68 20.38 17.65 -11.73
C ILE A 68 19.61 16.34 -11.63
N VAL A 69 19.21 15.94 -10.41
CA VAL A 69 18.46 14.69 -10.18
C VAL A 69 17.10 14.73 -10.89
N PHE A 70 16.40 15.86 -10.84
CA PHE A 70 15.15 16.06 -11.57
C PHE A 70 15.36 15.90 -13.08
N GLY A 71 16.41 16.49 -13.64
CA GLY A 71 16.74 16.37 -15.07
C GLY A 71 16.99 14.93 -15.50
N GLU A 72 17.70 14.15 -14.67
CA GLU A 72 17.91 12.71 -14.91
C GLU A 72 16.59 11.93 -14.89
N ILE A 73 15.76 12.12 -13.86
CA ILE A 73 14.44 11.49 -13.76
C ILE A 73 13.54 11.88 -14.94
N ALA A 74 13.48 13.16 -15.30
CA ALA A 74 12.70 13.65 -16.42
C ALA A 74 13.18 13.04 -17.76
N SER A 75 14.50 12.80 -17.92
CA SER A 75 15.05 12.11 -19.09
C SER A 75 14.59 10.66 -19.17
N GLU A 76 14.61 9.92 -18.06
CA GLU A 76 14.12 8.55 -18.00
C GLU A 76 12.62 8.47 -18.32
N VAL A 77 11.81 9.34 -17.70
CA VAL A 77 10.36 9.42 -17.92
C VAL A 77 10.04 9.74 -19.38
N ARG A 78 10.80 10.66 -20.00
CA ARG A 78 10.67 10.99 -21.42
C ARG A 78 11.08 9.80 -22.31
N GLY A 79 12.11 9.04 -21.92
CA GLY A 79 12.51 7.79 -22.57
C GLY A 79 11.42 6.71 -22.55
N TRP A 80 10.51 6.79 -21.60
CA TRP A 80 9.32 5.94 -21.50
C TRP A 80 8.10 6.50 -22.27
N GLU A 81 8.25 7.58 -23.02
CA GLU A 81 7.18 8.27 -23.76
C GLU A 81 6.05 8.77 -22.83
N LEU A 82 6.42 9.26 -21.64
CA LEU A 82 5.51 9.88 -20.69
C LEU A 82 5.79 11.38 -20.60
N GLU A 83 4.75 12.18 -20.34
CA GLU A 83 4.81 13.63 -20.22
C GLU A 83 4.76 14.13 -18.77
N GLU A 84 4.46 13.23 -17.83
CA GLU A 84 4.37 13.51 -16.41
C GLU A 84 4.82 12.32 -15.55
N PHE A 85 5.18 12.62 -14.33
CA PHE A 85 5.44 11.64 -13.29
C PHE A 85 5.05 12.17 -11.93
N HIS A 86 4.99 11.29 -10.94
CA HIS A 86 4.71 11.70 -9.57
C HIS A 86 5.95 11.48 -8.70
N TRP A 87 6.09 12.30 -7.64
CA TRP A 87 7.21 12.22 -6.71
C TRP A 87 6.70 12.21 -5.28
N TRP A 88 6.98 11.14 -4.55
CA TRP A 88 6.68 11.01 -3.14
C TRP A 88 7.73 11.72 -2.30
N VAL A 89 7.28 12.64 -1.45
CA VAL A 89 8.07 13.25 -0.38
C VAL A 89 7.68 12.57 0.93
N THR A 90 8.62 11.82 1.49
CA THR A 90 8.44 11.00 2.68
C THR A 90 9.34 11.51 3.82
N SER A 91 9.23 10.93 5.00
CA SER A 91 10.11 11.26 6.14
C SER A 91 11.60 10.99 5.87
N THR A 92 11.90 10.09 4.92
CA THR A 92 13.26 9.73 4.53
C THR A 92 13.81 10.55 3.37
N THR A 93 12.97 11.34 2.68
CA THR A 93 13.38 12.17 1.55
C THR A 93 14.45 13.18 1.96
N ARG A 94 15.49 13.30 1.15
CA ARG A 94 16.57 14.29 1.28
C ARG A 94 16.89 14.89 -0.09
N PRO A 95 17.23 16.19 -0.13
CA PRO A 95 17.27 17.14 0.99
C PRO A 95 15.89 17.47 1.54
N LEU A 96 15.83 18.11 2.74
CA LEU A 96 14.56 18.40 3.42
C LEU A 96 13.69 19.43 2.72
N ASP A 97 14.27 20.23 1.84
CA ASP A 97 13.57 21.25 1.03
C ASP A 97 13.07 20.71 -0.32
N THR A 98 13.12 19.38 -0.54
CA THR A 98 12.62 18.74 -1.77
C THR A 98 11.20 19.18 -2.11
N GLU A 99 10.30 19.25 -1.14
CA GLU A 99 8.92 19.71 -1.33
C GLU A 99 8.85 21.12 -1.94
N GLN A 100 9.61 22.06 -1.38
CA GLN A 100 9.66 23.44 -1.88
C GLN A 100 10.19 23.49 -3.31
N HIS A 101 11.16 22.64 -3.63
CA HIS A 101 11.74 22.52 -4.96
C HIS A 101 10.73 22.00 -5.99
N LEU A 102 9.95 20.97 -5.63
CA LEU A 102 8.91 20.43 -6.52
C LEU A 102 7.78 21.46 -6.76
N LEU A 103 7.36 22.17 -5.72
CA LEU A 103 6.37 23.25 -5.83
C LEU A 103 6.86 24.41 -6.71
N ALA A 104 8.13 24.80 -6.58
CA ALA A 104 8.74 25.85 -7.39
C ALA A 104 8.81 25.50 -8.89
N ARG A 105 8.77 24.20 -9.22
CA ARG A 105 8.70 23.66 -10.59
C ARG A 105 7.28 23.44 -11.10
N GLY A 106 6.28 23.97 -10.40
CA GLY A 106 4.88 23.84 -10.78
C GLY A 106 4.25 22.50 -10.36
N GLY A 107 4.88 21.77 -9.45
CA GLY A 107 4.33 20.53 -8.92
C GLY A 107 3.04 20.78 -8.12
N ASP A 108 2.03 19.95 -8.34
CA ASP A 108 0.76 19.96 -7.61
C ASP A 108 0.68 18.75 -6.66
N VAL A 109 0.17 18.96 -5.44
CA VAL A 109 -0.12 17.82 -4.54
C VAL A 109 -1.23 16.96 -5.13
N SER A 110 -0.90 15.78 -5.58
CA SER A 110 -1.84 14.82 -6.20
C SER A 110 -2.46 13.86 -5.20
N ASP A 111 -1.73 13.49 -4.14
CA ASP A 111 -2.22 12.64 -3.06
C ASP A 111 -1.45 12.91 -1.75
N SER A 112 -2.05 12.53 -0.62
CA SER A 112 -1.43 12.64 0.71
C SER A 112 -1.81 11.44 1.55
N TYR A 113 -0.82 10.85 2.23
CA TYR A 113 -1.04 9.73 3.14
C TYR A 113 -0.46 9.99 4.53
N GLN A 114 -1.24 9.66 5.54
CA GLN A 114 -0.68 9.39 6.87
C GLN A 114 0.03 8.05 6.83
N VAL A 115 1.20 7.98 7.44
CA VAL A 115 1.94 6.74 7.72
C VAL A 115 1.55 6.28 9.10
N LEU A 116 1.04 5.06 9.23
CA LEU A 116 0.43 4.58 10.46
C LEU A 116 0.99 3.21 10.85
N ALA A 117 1.10 3.00 12.15
CA ALA A 117 1.49 1.72 12.73
C ALA A 117 0.58 1.33 13.89
N ARG A 118 0.40 0.02 14.09
CA ARG A 118 -0.29 -0.55 15.24
C ARG A 118 0.45 -1.79 15.72
N GLU A 119 0.80 -1.85 17.01
CA GLU A 119 1.31 -3.07 17.64
C GLU A 119 0.21 -4.14 17.71
N LEU A 120 0.59 -5.39 17.51
CA LEU A 120 -0.29 -6.55 17.48
C LEU A 120 -0.18 -7.43 18.74
N GLY A 121 0.70 -7.07 19.68
CA GLY A 121 0.98 -7.84 20.91
C GLY A 121 -0.10 -7.74 22.02
N GLY A 122 -1.09 -6.85 21.88
CA GLY A 122 -2.22 -6.72 22.79
C GLY A 122 -3.46 -7.49 22.32
N GLU A 123 -4.55 -7.43 23.09
CA GLU A 123 -5.85 -7.91 22.62
C GLU A 123 -6.21 -7.18 21.32
N VAL A 124 -6.06 -7.86 20.18
CA VAL A 124 -6.75 -7.46 18.97
C VAL A 124 -8.22 -7.77 19.24
N SER A 125 -8.99 -6.74 19.55
CA SER A 125 -10.43 -6.87 19.79
C SER A 125 -11.04 -7.75 18.71
N GLU A 126 -11.88 -8.71 19.10
CA GLU A 126 -12.58 -9.56 18.16
C GLU A 126 -13.22 -8.71 17.05
N VAL A 127 -13.14 -9.23 15.83
CA VAL A 127 -13.75 -8.57 14.67
C VAL A 127 -15.26 -8.54 14.90
N VAL A 128 -15.79 -7.39 15.21
CA VAL A 128 -17.24 -7.19 15.08
C VAL A 128 -17.53 -7.11 13.59
N VAL A 129 -17.83 -8.26 12.99
CA VAL A 129 -18.35 -8.32 11.60
C VAL A 129 -19.80 -7.86 11.64
N PRO A 130 -20.17 -6.80 10.94
CA PRO A 130 -21.57 -6.34 10.89
C PRO A 130 -22.48 -7.42 10.34
N ASP A 131 -23.74 -7.42 10.77
CA ASP A 131 -24.76 -8.33 10.25
C ASP A 131 -24.84 -8.25 8.71
N GLY A 132 -24.90 -9.41 8.07
CA GLY A 132 -24.95 -9.53 6.62
C GLY A 132 -23.60 -9.34 5.90
N VAL A 133 -22.51 -9.04 6.61
CA VAL A 133 -21.16 -9.02 6.05
C VAL A 133 -20.48 -10.37 6.32
N ARG A 134 -19.88 -10.95 5.30
CA ARG A 134 -19.05 -12.15 5.38
C ARG A 134 -17.67 -11.85 4.85
N VAL A 135 -16.62 -12.24 5.56
CA VAL A 135 -15.22 -12.05 5.15
C VAL A 135 -14.58 -13.40 4.88
N GLU A 136 -13.93 -13.54 3.74
CA GLU A 136 -13.25 -14.75 3.33
C GLU A 136 -11.77 -14.48 3.04
N LEU A 137 -10.91 -15.41 3.44
CA LEU A 137 -9.52 -15.46 3.01
C LEU A 137 -9.48 -15.91 1.53
N VAL A 138 -8.67 -15.22 0.71
CA VAL A 138 -8.42 -15.62 -0.68
C VAL A 138 -7.51 -16.85 -0.67
N ARG A 139 -8.08 -18.01 -1.00
CA ARG A 139 -7.40 -19.32 -0.99
C ARG A 139 -7.78 -20.23 -2.16
N ASP A 140 -8.54 -19.72 -3.09
CA ASP A 140 -8.99 -20.40 -4.29
C ASP A 140 -9.31 -19.41 -5.41
N GLU A 141 -9.51 -19.92 -6.62
CA GLU A 141 -9.80 -19.09 -7.79
C GLU A 141 -11.09 -18.27 -7.63
N ARG A 142 -12.14 -18.81 -6.97
CA ARG A 142 -13.41 -18.11 -6.76
C ARG A 142 -13.20 -16.86 -5.88
N SER A 143 -12.55 -17.02 -4.75
CA SER A 143 -12.27 -15.91 -3.83
C SER A 143 -11.29 -14.90 -4.42
N LEU A 144 -10.31 -15.35 -5.22
CA LEU A 144 -9.40 -14.44 -5.93
C LEU A 144 -10.14 -13.64 -7.00
N ARG A 145 -10.98 -14.25 -7.83
CA ARG A 145 -11.80 -13.53 -8.83
C ARG A 145 -12.71 -12.49 -8.17
N ALA A 146 -13.30 -12.81 -7.02
CA ALA A 146 -14.08 -11.87 -6.23
C ALA A 146 -13.24 -10.67 -5.77
N ALA A 147 -12.03 -10.90 -5.29
CA ALA A 147 -11.11 -9.83 -4.89
C ALA A 147 -10.68 -8.97 -6.09
N ILE A 148 -10.32 -9.60 -7.23
CA ILE A 148 -9.97 -8.90 -8.48
C ILE A 148 -11.13 -8.04 -8.98
N PHE A 149 -12.36 -8.53 -8.92
CA PHE A 149 -13.55 -7.75 -9.27
C PHE A 149 -13.62 -6.46 -8.43
N VAL A 150 -13.50 -6.57 -7.11
CA VAL A 150 -13.52 -5.41 -6.21
C VAL A 150 -12.38 -4.43 -6.50
N GLU A 151 -11.19 -4.92 -6.82
CA GLU A 151 -10.05 -4.09 -7.20
C GLU A 151 -10.31 -3.36 -8.53
N THR A 152 -10.80 -4.09 -9.53
CA THR A 152 -11.09 -3.55 -10.87
C THR A 152 -12.10 -2.43 -10.79
N GLU A 153 -13.26 -2.69 -10.19
CA GLU A 153 -14.33 -1.71 -10.04
C GLU A 153 -13.96 -0.57 -9.09
N GLY A 154 -13.33 -0.90 -7.96
CA GLY A 154 -13.01 0.07 -6.91
C GLY A 154 -11.91 1.05 -7.27
N TRP A 155 -10.99 0.69 -8.15
CA TRP A 155 -9.90 1.55 -8.64
C TRP A 155 -10.03 1.95 -10.10
N GLY A 156 -11.05 1.49 -10.82
CA GLY A 156 -11.24 1.78 -12.24
C GLY A 156 -10.12 1.22 -13.11
N ARG A 157 -9.67 -0.01 -12.81
CA ARG A 157 -8.62 -0.69 -13.56
C ARG A 157 -9.18 -1.47 -14.74
N ALA A 158 -8.33 -1.78 -15.70
CA ALA A 158 -8.69 -2.73 -16.75
C ALA A 158 -8.86 -4.14 -16.17
N PRO A 159 -9.80 -4.96 -16.69
CA PRO A 159 -9.95 -6.36 -16.30
C PRO A 159 -8.65 -7.14 -16.51
N SER A 160 -8.35 -8.08 -15.59
CA SER A 160 -7.26 -9.02 -15.74
C SER A 160 -7.63 -10.14 -16.73
N ASP A 161 -6.70 -10.58 -17.54
CA ASP A 161 -6.88 -11.78 -18.37
C ASP A 161 -6.71 -13.07 -17.56
N GLU A 162 -7.06 -14.21 -18.16
CA GLU A 162 -7.01 -15.52 -17.50
C GLU A 162 -5.59 -15.94 -17.09
N ALA A 163 -4.57 -15.57 -17.88
CA ALA A 163 -3.18 -15.90 -17.55
C ALA A 163 -2.71 -15.13 -16.32
N ALA A 164 -3.05 -13.83 -16.23
CA ALA A 164 -2.75 -13.00 -15.07
C ALA A 164 -3.48 -13.49 -13.81
N ILE A 165 -4.73 -13.95 -13.93
CA ILE A 165 -5.49 -14.54 -12.82
C ILE A 165 -4.82 -15.82 -12.32
N GLY A 166 -4.44 -16.73 -13.24
CA GLY A 166 -3.75 -17.96 -12.90
C GLY A 166 -2.39 -17.72 -12.20
N HIS A 167 -1.62 -16.75 -12.67
CA HIS A 167 -0.36 -16.36 -12.05
C HIS A 167 -0.59 -15.81 -10.62
N ARG A 168 -1.51 -14.87 -10.47
CA ARG A 168 -1.87 -14.31 -9.15
C ARG A 168 -2.39 -15.37 -8.17
N LEU A 169 -3.11 -16.38 -8.65
CA LEU A 169 -3.57 -17.47 -7.81
C LEU A 169 -2.38 -18.29 -7.28
N THR A 170 -1.43 -18.60 -8.16
CA THR A 170 -0.21 -19.33 -7.77
C THR A 170 0.59 -18.55 -6.74
N GLU A 171 0.81 -17.26 -6.93
CA GLU A 171 1.50 -16.39 -5.98
C GLU A 171 0.75 -16.32 -4.64
N ALA A 172 -0.57 -16.08 -4.66
CA ALA A 172 -1.37 -15.96 -3.44
C ALA A 172 -1.37 -17.26 -2.61
N LEU A 173 -1.40 -18.42 -3.26
CA LEU A 173 -1.31 -19.72 -2.57
C LEU A 173 0.09 -19.97 -1.99
N HIS A 174 1.13 -19.62 -2.73
CA HIS A 174 2.51 -19.71 -2.25
C HIS A 174 2.74 -18.79 -1.03
N ASP A 175 2.27 -17.55 -1.09
CA ASP A 175 2.39 -16.59 0.01
C ASP A 175 1.64 -17.06 1.26
N LEU A 176 0.47 -17.68 1.10
CA LEU A 176 -0.25 -18.31 2.22
C LEU A 176 0.51 -19.47 2.82
N GLU A 177 1.05 -20.38 1.99
CA GLU A 177 1.81 -21.56 2.43
C GLU A 177 3.08 -21.16 3.19
N THR A 178 3.76 -20.12 2.72
CA THR A 178 5.01 -19.61 3.31
C THR A 178 4.79 -18.55 4.41
N SER A 179 3.53 -18.22 4.71
CA SER A 179 3.16 -17.10 5.61
C SER A 179 3.76 -15.75 5.21
N ALA A 180 4.04 -15.55 3.91
CA ALA A 180 4.62 -14.32 3.37
C ALA A 180 3.58 -13.26 3.04
N GLY A 181 2.31 -13.67 2.84
CA GLY A 181 1.24 -12.72 2.53
C GLY A 181 -0.13 -13.37 2.45
N PHE A 182 -1.15 -12.53 2.35
CA PHE A 182 -2.54 -12.97 2.20
C PHE A 182 -3.45 -11.82 1.75
N GLN A 183 -4.64 -12.18 1.29
CA GLN A 183 -5.69 -11.25 0.91
C GLN A 183 -7.03 -11.69 1.47
N PHE A 184 -7.85 -10.74 1.89
CA PHE A 184 -9.24 -10.97 2.28
C PHE A 184 -10.20 -10.28 1.35
N VAL A 185 -11.39 -10.87 1.18
CA VAL A 185 -12.51 -10.29 0.45
C VAL A 185 -13.76 -10.33 1.32
N ALA A 186 -14.51 -9.23 1.37
CA ALA A 186 -15.80 -9.17 2.08
C ALA A 186 -16.95 -9.17 1.09
N PHE A 187 -18.03 -9.83 1.50
CA PHE A 187 -19.26 -9.99 0.75
C PHE A 187 -20.45 -9.44 1.52
N ILE A 188 -21.43 -8.90 0.79
CA ILE A 188 -22.77 -8.58 1.28
C ILE A 188 -23.76 -9.22 0.34
N ASP A 189 -24.72 -9.98 0.87
CA ASP A 189 -25.75 -10.69 0.10
C ASP A 189 -25.17 -11.57 -1.02
N GLY A 190 -23.96 -12.08 -0.82
CA GLY A 190 -23.23 -12.90 -1.79
C GLY A 190 -22.35 -12.14 -2.78
N GLU A 191 -22.50 -10.81 -2.87
CA GLU A 191 -21.72 -9.96 -3.78
C GLU A 191 -20.41 -9.48 -3.13
N PRO A 192 -19.27 -9.54 -3.82
CA PRO A 192 -17.99 -9.06 -3.30
C PRO A 192 -17.95 -7.54 -3.30
N VAL A 193 -17.61 -6.91 -2.16
CA VAL A 193 -17.74 -5.47 -1.96
C VAL A 193 -16.52 -4.78 -1.39
N SER A 194 -15.60 -5.50 -0.75
CA SER A 194 -14.38 -4.93 -0.17
C SER A 194 -13.26 -5.95 -0.18
N THR A 195 -12.03 -5.49 -0.38
CA THR A 195 -10.84 -6.36 -0.34
C THR A 195 -9.68 -5.63 0.32
N GLY A 196 -8.63 -6.39 0.67
CA GLY A 196 -7.39 -5.82 1.15
C GLY A 196 -6.33 -6.88 1.41
N CYS A 197 -5.08 -6.53 1.13
CA CYS A 197 -3.92 -7.39 1.19
C CYS A 197 -3.05 -7.11 2.42
N CYS A 198 -2.21 -8.08 2.77
CA CYS A 198 -1.11 -7.94 3.70
C CYS A 198 0.09 -8.74 3.19
N SER A 199 1.30 -8.20 3.29
CA SER A 199 2.54 -8.95 3.18
C SER A 199 3.25 -9.00 4.53
N ILE A 200 3.97 -10.08 4.80
CA ILE A 200 4.71 -10.28 6.05
C ILE A 200 6.21 -10.25 5.75
N ALA A 201 6.94 -9.43 6.49
CA ALA A 201 8.38 -9.35 6.42
C ALA A 201 8.95 -9.41 7.85
N GLY A 202 9.40 -10.60 8.27
CA GLY A 202 9.78 -10.87 9.66
C GLY A 202 8.60 -10.59 10.60
N GLU A 203 8.78 -9.68 11.55
CA GLU A 203 7.75 -9.30 12.54
C GLU A 203 6.80 -8.19 12.04
N VAL A 204 6.89 -7.79 10.78
CA VAL A 204 6.14 -6.65 10.23
C VAL A 204 5.07 -7.12 9.26
N GLY A 205 3.82 -6.83 9.56
CA GLY A 205 2.68 -6.95 8.65
C GLY A 205 2.46 -5.64 7.90
N ARG A 206 2.61 -5.64 6.59
CA ARG A 206 2.40 -4.47 5.71
C ARG A 206 1.02 -4.55 5.07
N LEU A 207 0.08 -3.72 5.53
CA LEU A 207 -1.28 -3.69 4.99
C LEU A 207 -1.35 -2.77 3.78
N TYR A 208 -1.84 -3.27 2.65
CA TYR A 208 -1.96 -2.51 1.40
C TYR A 208 -3.18 -2.94 0.59
N GLY A 209 -3.41 -2.27 -0.52
CA GLY A 209 -4.38 -2.69 -1.53
C GLY A 209 -5.83 -2.78 -1.03
N ALA A 210 -6.23 -1.95 -0.05
CA ALA A 210 -7.60 -2.01 0.46
C ALA A 210 -8.53 -1.06 -0.27
N VAL A 211 -9.66 -1.59 -0.72
CA VAL A 211 -10.73 -0.82 -1.37
C VAL A 211 -12.11 -1.39 -1.01
N THR A 212 -13.10 -0.50 -0.92
CA THR A 212 -14.51 -0.84 -0.77
C THR A 212 -15.29 -0.14 -1.87
N LEU A 213 -16.15 -0.89 -2.56
CA LEU A 213 -17.01 -0.34 -3.62
C LEU A 213 -17.87 0.81 -3.08
N PRO A 214 -18.09 1.88 -3.87
CA PRO A 214 -18.80 3.08 -3.41
C PRO A 214 -20.12 2.80 -2.71
N ASP A 215 -20.99 1.97 -3.29
CA ASP A 215 -22.32 1.67 -2.80
C ASP A 215 -22.35 0.79 -1.53
N SER A 216 -21.18 0.24 -1.16
CA SER A 216 -21.02 -0.60 0.03
C SER A 216 -20.20 0.09 1.14
N ARG A 217 -19.85 1.36 0.96
CA ARG A 217 -19.17 2.16 2.00
C ARG A 217 -20.09 2.41 3.19
N LEU A 218 -19.50 2.72 4.34
CA LEU A 218 -20.17 2.96 5.61
C LEU A 218 -20.98 1.77 6.17
N ARG A 219 -20.87 0.58 5.55
CA ARG A 219 -21.49 -0.67 6.01
C ARG A 219 -20.56 -1.56 6.84
N GLY A 220 -19.40 -1.07 7.24
CA GLY A 220 -18.44 -1.78 8.09
C GLY A 220 -17.54 -2.80 7.36
N CYS A 221 -17.68 -3.00 6.03
CA CYS A 221 -16.92 -3.99 5.26
C CYS A 221 -15.40 -3.76 5.34
N TYR A 222 -14.96 -2.49 5.21
CA TYR A 222 -13.53 -2.16 5.36
C TYR A 222 -13.00 -2.53 6.75
N GLN A 223 -13.77 -2.25 7.82
CA GLN A 223 -13.39 -2.57 9.19
C GLN A 223 -13.29 -4.08 9.39
N ALA A 224 -14.23 -4.85 8.86
CA ALA A 224 -14.22 -6.30 8.92
C ALA A 224 -12.99 -6.89 8.20
N VAL A 225 -12.67 -6.42 6.98
CA VAL A 225 -11.46 -6.80 6.25
C VAL A 225 -10.20 -6.37 7.00
N LEU A 226 -10.15 -5.16 7.57
CA LEU A 226 -9.01 -4.68 8.36
C LEU A 226 -8.74 -5.58 9.55
N SER A 227 -9.76 -5.88 10.34
CA SER A 227 -9.63 -6.72 11.53
C SER A 227 -9.19 -8.13 11.18
N SER A 228 -9.76 -8.74 10.13
CA SER A 228 -9.32 -10.06 9.62
C SER A 228 -7.84 -10.04 9.23
N ARG A 229 -7.37 -8.97 8.58
CA ARG A 229 -5.95 -8.81 8.23
C ARG A 229 -5.05 -8.69 9.46
N LEU A 230 -5.46 -7.95 10.48
CA LEU A 230 -4.67 -7.79 11.71
C LEU A 230 -4.54 -9.12 12.47
N LEU A 231 -5.63 -9.89 12.56
CA LEU A 231 -5.61 -11.22 13.19
C LEU A 231 -4.69 -12.17 12.43
N GLN A 232 -4.86 -12.27 11.10
CA GLN A 232 -4.04 -13.17 10.29
C GLN A 232 -2.57 -12.76 10.27
N ALA A 233 -2.26 -11.46 10.28
CA ALA A 233 -0.89 -10.98 10.37
C ALA A 233 -0.24 -11.43 11.69
N ARG A 234 -0.95 -11.31 12.81
CA ARG A 234 -0.49 -11.81 14.10
C ARG A 234 -0.30 -13.34 14.08
N ASP A 235 -1.23 -14.07 13.51
CA ASP A 235 -1.13 -15.54 13.41
C ASP A 235 0.07 -15.97 12.53
N PHE A 236 0.49 -15.13 11.57
CA PHE A 236 1.70 -15.29 10.77
C PHE A 236 2.96 -14.73 11.45
N GLY A 237 2.87 -14.34 12.73
CA GLY A 237 4.00 -13.92 13.55
C GLY A 237 4.34 -12.43 13.51
N ALA A 238 3.52 -11.59 12.84
CA ALA A 238 3.73 -10.16 12.88
C ALA A 238 3.40 -9.60 14.28
N THR A 239 4.27 -8.75 14.79
CA THR A 239 4.11 -8.06 16.07
C THR A 239 3.73 -6.59 15.90
N ILE A 240 3.84 -6.05 14.68
CA ILE A 240 3.38 -4.73 14.28
C ILE A 240 2.72 -4.77 12.90
N ALA A 241 1.68 -3.97 12.71
CA ALA A 241 1.05 -3.71 11.43
C ALA A 241 1.37 -2.28 10.98
N LEU A 242 1.83 -2.14 9.74
CA LEU A 242 2.13 -0.86 9.09
C LEU A 242 1.19 -0.64 7.92
N THR A 243 0.82 0.63 7.67
CA THR A 243 -0.02 0.99 6.52
C THR A 243 0.06 2.48 6.21
N ARG A 244 -0.45 2.83 5.03
CA ARG A 244 -0.74 4.21 4.64
C ARG A 244 -2.25 4.42 4.57
N GLY A 245 -2.72 5.59 4.97
CA GLY A 245 -4.14 5.93 4.92
C GLY A 245 -4.37 7.39 4.57
N ARG A 246 -5.34 7.67 3.69
CA ARG A 246 -5.72 9.05 3.36
C ARG A 246 -6.28 9.75 4.59
N PRO A 247 -5.78 10.96 4.97
CA PRO A 247 -6.13 11.62 6.23
C PRO A 247 -7.63 11.78 6.47
N LEU A 248 -8.38 12.10 5.42
CA LEU A 248 -9.82 12.41 5.52
C LEU A 248 -10.73 11.17 5.44
N THR A 249 -10.21 10.01 5.04
CA THR A 249 -11.00 8.78 4.83
C THR A 249 -10.43 7.60 5.61
N SER A 250 -9.62 6.75 4.98
CA SER A 250 -9.07 5.54 5.61
C SER A 250 -8.22 5.83 6.84
N GLY A 251 -7.48 6.94 6.89
CA GLY A 251 -6.68 7.32 8.06
C GLY A 251 -7.52 7.45 9.33
N ARG A 252 -8.71 8.08 9.23
CA ARG A 252 -9.62 8.19 10.38
C ARG A 252 -10.13 6.83 10.88
N ILE A 253 -10.35 5.89 9.97
CA ILE A 253 -10.79 4.54 10.33
C ILE A 253 -9.64 3.79 11.00
N LEU A 254 -8.43 3.91 10.47
CA LEU A 254 -7.22 3.30 11.02
C LEU A 254 -6.91 3.82 12.43
N VAL A 255 -6.99 5.13 12.66
CA VAL A 255 -6.82 5.71 14.00
C VAL A 255 -7.86 5.17 14.99
N LYS A 256 -9.14 5.09 14.58
CA LYS A 256 -10.18 4.45 15.40
C LYS A 256 -9.92 2.97 15.65
N ALA A 257 -9.23 2.29 14.73
CA ALA A 257 -8.81 0.90 14.89
C ALA A 257 -7.49 0.76 15.69
N GLY A 258 -7.02 1.82 16.36
CA GLY A 258 -5.87 1.78 17.27
C GLY A 258 -4.52 1.98 16.57
N PHE A 259 -4.49 2.47 15.34
CA PHE A 259 -3.25 2.86 14.70
C PHE A 259 -2.79 4.25 15.18
N THR A 260 -1.49 4.39 15.39
CA THR A 260 -0.83 5.66 15.67
C THR A 260 -0.27 6.25 14.39
N VAL A 261 -0.45 7.57 14.20
CA VAL A 261 0.11 8.32 13.06
C VAL A 261 1.56 8.69 13.36
N TYR A 262 2.48 8.34 12.47
CA TYR A 262 3.91 8.64 12.59
C TYR A 262 4.40 9.72 11.63
N GLY A 263 3.59 10.11 10.65
CA GLY A 263 3.96 11.15 9.70
C GLY A 263 2.92 11.35 8.62
N LEU A 264 3.19 12.35 7.78
CA LEU A 264 2.45 12.65 6.55
C LEU A 264 3.43 12.55 5.38
N GLU A 265 3.00 11.93 4.30
CA GLU A 265 3.71 11.83 3.04
C GLU A 265 2.87 12.48 1.95
N ASN A 266 3.48 13.30 1.11
CA ASN A 266 2.81 13.98 0.00
C ASN A 266 3.36 13.49 -1.33
N CYS A 267 2.46 13.32 -2.29
CA CYS A 267 2.78 12.97 -3.66
C CYS A 267 2.58 14.19 -4.55
N TYR A 268 3.59 14.55 -5.33
CA TYR A 268 3.56 15.69 -6.23
C TYR A 268 3.48 15.21 -7.67
N ARG A 269 2.52 15.70 -8.44
CA ARG A 269 2.47 15.53 -9.89
C ARG A 269 3.34 16.60 -10.54
N LEU A 270 4.16 16.21 -11.49
CA LEU A 270 5.14 17.04 -12.18
C LEU A 270 5.09 16.77 -13.68
N SER A 271 5.04 17.83 -14.48
CA SER A 271 5.20 17.76 -15.94
C SER A 271 6.68 17.82 -16.31
N ILE A 272 7.05 17.19 -17.42
CA ILE A 272 8.40 17.19 -18.00
C ILE A 272 8.42 18.03 -19.27
N ASP A 273 8.22 19.32 -19.14
CA ASP A 273 8.33 20.25 -20.28
C ASP A 273 9.75 20.35 -20.85
#